data_518be8567dbfb81d01cd70c57e2dc166
#
_entry.id   518be8567dbfb81d01cd70c57e2dc166
#
_cell.length_a   1.000
_cell.length_b   1.000
_cell.length_c   1.000
_cell.angle_alpha   90.00
_cell.angle_beta   90.00
_cell.angle_gamma   90.00
#
_symmetry.space_group_name_H-M   'P 1'
#
loop_
_entity.id
_entity.type
_entity.pdbx_description
1 polymer ?
#
loop_
_entity_poly.entity_id
_entity_poly.type
_entity_poly.pdbx_seq_one_letter_code
_entity_poly.pdbx_strand_id
1 'polypeptide(L)'
;MILDVKKVTKRYGLRPAIEDISFELWPGEVLAVVGESGSGKNTLLNCISGRLRPDSGTVQFSTRHEGFRNIFEMTEAERRLLARTDWGFVHQRPEEGLRMEVSAGANVGERLMALGERHYGRIRGTAADWLTRVEMDAGRIDESPEAFSGGMRQRLQIARNLVTGPRLVFMDEPTSGLDVSVQARLLDLLRSLTRELGLAAVIVTHDLAVARLLAHRMLVMKSGQVVEEGLTDQVLDDPQHPYTQLLVSSVLQP
;
A
#
# COMPACT_ATOMS: atom_id res chain seq x y z
N MET A 1 11.14 -13.10 6.07
CA MET A 1 9.75 -13.03 5.60
C MET A 1 8.93 -12.18 6.56
N ILE A 2 8.07 -11.29 6.05
CA ILE A 2 7.19 -10.43 6.86
C ILE A 2 5.71 -10.78 6.68
N LEU A 3 5.32 -11.16 5.45
CA LEU A 3 3.98 -11.61 5.11
C LEU A 3 4.08 -12.94 4.35
N ASP A 4 3.22 -13.91 4.69
CA ASP A 4 3.11 -15.21 4.05
C ASP A 4 1.64 -15.45 3.68
N VAL A 5 1.37 -15.53 2.39
CA VAL A 5 0.04 -15.70 1.81
C VAL A 5 -0.03 -17.08 1.17
N LYS A 6 -0.96 -17.92 1.64
CA LYS A 6 -1.10 -19.29 1.16
C LYS A 6 -2.51 -19.60 0.72
N LYS A 7 -2.66 -19.93 -0.56
CA LYS A 7 -3.90 -20.44 -1.20
C LYS A 7 -5.13 -19.59 -0.90
N VAL A 8 -4.95 -18.27 -0.90
CA VAL A 8 -6.03 -17.33 -0.60
C VAL A 8 -7.02 -17.32 -1.75
N THR A 9 -8.28 -17.62 -1.41
CA THR A 9 -9.42 -17.61 -2.34
C THR A 9 -10.53 -16.76 -1.78
N LYS A 10 -11.14 -15.92 -2.65
CA LYS A 10 -12.33 -15.13 -2.33
C LYS A 10 -13.34 -15.21 -3.46
N ARG A 11 -14.59 -15.51 -3.12
CA ARG A 11 -15.70 -15.64 -4.06
C ARG A 11 -16.79 -14.59 -3.77
N TYR A 12 -17.42 -14.11 -4.81
CA TYR A 12 -18.67 -13.35 -4.72
C TYR A 12 -19.75 -14.17 -5.45
N GLY A 13 -20.61 -14.82 -4.68
CA GLY A 13 -21.52 -15.83 -5.20
C GLY A 13 -20.78 -17.02 -5.76
N LEU A 14 -21.09 -17.40 -7.00
CA LEU A 14 -20.49 -18.58 -7.68
C LEU A 14 -19.14 -18.25 -8.37
N ARG A 15 -18.78 -16.97 -8.51
CA ARG A 15 -17.57 -16.56 -9.23
C ARG A 15 -16.42 -16.27 -8.27
N PRO A 16 -15.25 -16.87 -8.45
CA PRO A 16 -14.05 -16.49 -7.72
C PRO A 16 -13.60 -15.08 -8.20
N ALA A 17 -13.38 -14.18 -7.26
CA ALA A 17 -12.71 -12.90 -7.53
C ALA A 17 -11.20 -13.06 -7.46
N ILE A 18 -10.72 -13.95 -6.57
CA ILE A 18 -9.35 -14.44 -6.52
C ILE A 18 -9.37 -15.92 -6.16
N GLU A 19 -8.44 -16.70 -6.70
CA GLU A 19 -8.41 -18.15 -6.53
C GLU A 19 -6.97 -18.65 -6.36
N ASP A 20 -6.73 -19.35 -5.25
CA ASP A 20 -5.49 -20.05 -4.90
C ASP A 20 -4.22 -19.18 -4.97
N ILE A 21 -4.31 -17.92 -4.53
CA ILE A 21 -3.18 -16.99 -4.56
C ILE A 21 -2.22 -17.31 -3.42
N SER A 22 -0.94 -17.48 -3.77
CA SER A 22 0.14 -17.72 -2.80
C SER A 22 1.36 -16.89 -3.16
N PHE A 23 1.97 -16.22 -2.18
CA PHE A 23 3.25 -15.51 -2.31
C PHE A 23 3.82 -15.18 -0.93
N GLU A 24 5.09 -14.85 -0.91
CA GLU A 24 5.80 -14.37 0.28
C GLU A 24 6.29 -12.94 0.05
N LEU A 25 6.38 -12.16 1.13
CA LEU A 25 6.97 -10.83 1.12
C LEU A 25 8.05 -10.72 2.19
N TRP A 26 9.16 -10.12 1.86
CA TRP A 26 10.31 -9.97 2.74
C TRP A 26 10.44 -8.54 3.29
N PRO A 27 11.10 -8.34 4.45
CA PRO A 27 11.38 -6.98 4.94
C PRO A 27 12.15 -6.17 3.91
N GLY A 28 11.74 -4.92 3.68
CA GLY A 28 12.35 -4.03 2.69
C GLY A 28 11.99 -4.34 1.23
N GLU A 29 11.22 -5.39 0.98
CA GLU A 29 10.76 -5.76 -0.36
C GLU A 29 9.50 -4.98 -0.75
N VAL A 30 9.48 -4.49 -1.97
CA VAL A 30 8.29 -3.92 -2.61
C VAL A 30 7.80 -4.89 -3.69
N LEU A 31 6.57 -5.38 -3.53
CA LEU A 31 5.88 -6.28 -4.45
C LEU A 31 4.78 -5.51 -5.19
N ALA A 32 4.82 -5.48 -6.51
CA ALA A 32 3.73 -4.96 -7.32
C ALA A 32 2.73 -6.06 -7.67
N VAL A 33 1.45 -5.74 -7.63
CA VAL A 33 0.37 -6.57 -8.15
C VAL A 33 -0.26 -5.81 -9.31
N VAL A 34 -0.09 -6.33 -10.53
CA VAL A 34 -0.52 -5.67 -11.77
C VAL A 34 -1.53 -6.52 -12.54
N GLY A 35 -2.24 -5.89 -13.48
CA GLY A 35 -3.23 -6.53 -14.34
C GLY A 35 -4.38 -5.59 -14.66
N GLU A 36 -5.26 -6.00 -15.57
CA GLU A 36 -6.43 -5.23 -15.99
C GLU A 36 -7.41 -4.92 -14.85
N SER A 37 -8.30 -3.95 -15.10
CA SER A 37 -9.44 -3.71 -14.19
C SER A 37 -10.30 -4.98 -14.09
N GLY A 38 -10.70 -5.32 -12.86
CA GLY A 38 -11.45 -6.55 -12.61
C GLY A 38 -10.63 -7.84 -12.50
N SER A 39 -9.29 -7.81 -12.61
CA SER A 39 -8.45 -9.02 -12.46
C SER A 39 -8.36 -9.56 -11.01
N GLY A 40 -8.92 -8.86 -10.02
CA GLY A 40 -8.94 -9.30 -8.62
C GLY A 40 -7.94 -8.60 -7.69
N LYS A 41 -7.12 -7.67 -8.18
CA LYS A 41 -6.07 -6.98 -7.39
C LYS A 41 -6.58 -6.35 -6.10
N ASN A 42 -7.65 -5.56 -6.16
CA ASN A 42 -8.21 -4.90 -4.98
C ASN A 42 -8.82 -5.91 -4.00
N THR A 43 -9.41 -7.01 -4.49
CA THR A 43 -9.87 -8.11 -3.63
C THR A 43 -8.70 -8.76 -2.92
N LEU A 44 -7.59 -9.03 -3.62
CA LEU A 44 -6.36 -9.56 -3.02
C LEU A 44 -5.81 -8.58 -1.97
N LEU A 45 -5.66 -7.29 -2.31
CA LEU A 45 -5.16 -6.27 -1.39
C LEU A 45 -6.00 -6.18 -0.11
N ASN A 46 -7.34 -6.23 -0.25
CA ASN A 46 -8.24 -6.22 0.90
C ASN A 46 -8.15 -7.49 1.74
N CYS A 47 -7.94 -8.65 1.13
CA CYS A 47 -7.73 -9.90 1.87
C CYS A 47 -6.41 -9.85 2.67
N ILE A 48 -5.30 -9.51 2.03
CA ILE A 48 -3.99 -9.53 2.69
C ILE A 48 -3.80 -8.42 3.73
N SER A 49 -4.54 -7.31 3.60
CA SER A 49 -4.58 -6.23 4.61
C SER A 49 -5.59 -6.47 5.73
N GLY A 50 -6.26 -7.63 5.77
CA GLY A 50 -7.21 -8.00 6.83
C GLY A 50 -8.56 -7.27 6.78
N ARG A 51 -8.83 -6.50 5.71
CA ARG A 51 -10.08 -5.77 5.51
C ARG A 51 -11.22 -6.65 5.01
N LEU A 52 -10.87 -7.70 4.26
CA LEU A 52 -11.82 -8.67 3.72
C LEU A 52 -11.38 -10.07 4.11
N ARG A 53 -12.24 -10.83 4.78
CA ARG A 53 -11.94 -12.23 5.10
C ARG A 53 -12.02 -13.08 3.85
N PRO A 54 -10.97 -13.86 3.50
CA PRO A 54 -11.03 -14.83 2.42
C PRO A 54 -11.95 -16.01 2.78
N ASP A 55 -12.39 -16.74 1.78
CA ASP A 55 -13.22 -17.94 1.99
C ASP A 55 -12.35 -19.16 2.31
N SER A 56 -11.11 -19.18 1.81
CA SER A 56 -10.10 -20.20 2.16
C SER A 56 -8.69 -19.63 2.05
N GLY A 57 -7.71 -20.39 2.56
CA GLY A 57 -6.31 -19.99 2.62
C GLY A 57 -5.96 -19.27 3.90
N THR A 58 -4.69 -18.86 4.02
CA THR A 58 -4.17 -18.17 5.20
C THR A 58 -3.35 -16.94 4.81
N VAL A 59 -3.41 -15.91 5.65
CA VAL A 59 -2.56 -14.73 5.57
C VAL A 59 -1.84 -14.61 6.91
N GLN A 60 -0.55 -14.89 6.92
CA GLN A 60 0.27 -14.86 8.13
C GLN A 60 1.18 -13.64 8.12
N PHE A 61 1.18 -12.91 9.21
CA PHE A 61 2.04 -11.74 9.42
C PHE A 61 3.03 -12.00 10.57
N SER A 62 4.29 -11.66 10.36
CA SER A 62 5.34 -11.72 11.37
C SER A 62 5.17 -10.59 12.38
N THR A 63 4.51 -10.87 13.51
CA THR A 63 4.31 -9.91 14.59
C THR A 63 5.65 -9.61 15.31
N ARG A 64 5.72 -8.51 16.08
CA ARG A 64 6.94 -8.11 16.81
C ARG A 64 7.30 -9.07 17.96
N HIS A 65 6.32 -9.78 18.52
CA HIS A 65 6.49 -10.51 19.78
C HIS A 65 6.19 -12.00 19.67
N GLU A 66 5.30 -12.41 18.75
CA GLU A 66 4.76 -13.77 18.72
C GLU A 66 5.09 -14.53 17.44
N GLY A 67 5.96 -13.97 16.57
CA GLY A 67 6.29 -14.57 15.29
C GLY A 67 5.15 -14.51 14.29
N PHE A 68 5.04 -15.53 13.41
CA PHE A 68 3.98 -15.58 12.39
C PHE A 68 2.63 -15.95 13.00
N ARG A 69 1.63 -15.11 12.73
CA ARG A 69 0.23 -15.34 13.13
C ARG A 69 -0.70 -15.11 11.95
N ASN A 70 -1.70 -15.99 11.82
CA ASN A 70 -2.78 -15.78 10.85
C ASN A 70 -3.64 -14.59 11.31
N ILE A 71 -3.71 -13.56 10.47
CA ILE A 71 -4.41 -12.31 10.80
C ILE A 71 -5.91 -12.50 11.01
N PHE A 72 -6.50 -13.55 10.45
CA PHE A 72 -7.93 -13.86 10.60
C PHE A 72 -8.27 -14.72 11.82
N GLU A 73 -7.24 -15.19 12.53
CA GLU A 73 -7.37 -15.86 13.85
C GLU A 73 -7.13 -14.89 15.00
N MET A 74 -6.59 -13.70 14.72
CA MET A 74 -6.44 -12.62 15.68
C MET A 74 -7.79 -12.04 16.07
N THR A 75 -7.89 -11.57 17.31
CA THR A 75 -9.04 -10.77 17.77
C THR A 75 -9.13 -9.45 16.98
N GLU A 76 -10.30 -8.84 16.98
CA GLU A 76 -10.47 -7.54 16.33
C GLU A 76 -9.56 -6.45 16.95
N ALA A 77 -9.36 -6.50 18.29
CA ALA A 77 -8.47 -5.58 18.98
C ALA A 77 -7.01 -5.71 18.53
N GLU A 78 -6.51 -6.93 18.36
CA GLU A 78 -5.16 -7.19 17.86
C GLU A 78 -5.01 -6.72 16.41
N ARG A 79 -5.96 -7.00 15.51
CA ARG A 79 -5.93 -6.50 14.13
C ARG A 79 -5.97 -4.97 14.06
N ARG A 80 -6.80 -4.32 14.88
CA ARG A 80 -6.82 -2.86 14.98
C ARG A 80 -5.51 -2.29 15.48
N LEU A 81 -4.84 -2.98 16.39
CA LEU A 81 -3.51 -2.58 16.87
C LEU A 81 -2.50 -2.67 15.73
N LEU A 82 -2.42 -3.80 15.01
CA LEU A 82 -1.54 -3.95 13.83
C LEU A 82 -1.78 -2.83 12.80
N ALA A 83 -3.04 -2.55 12.47
CA ALA A 83 -3.40 -1.50 11.51
C ALA A 83 -2.99 -0.08 11.95
N ARG A 84 -2.74 0.13 13.25
CA ARG A 84 -2.32 1.42 13.81
C ARG A 84 -0.81 1.54 14.01
N THR A 85 -0.11 0.41 14.18
CA THR A 85 1.29 0.37 14.58
C THR A 85 2.20 -0.15 13.49
N ASP A 86 1.92 -1.35 12.99
CA ASP A 86 2.80 -2.10 12.08
C ASP A 86 2.40 -1.97 10.61
N TRP A 87 1.16 -1.54 10.33
CA TRP A 87 0.65 -1.43 8.97
C TRP A 87 0.28 0.00 8.59
N GLY A 88 0.59 0.37 7.34
CA GLY A 88 0.03 1.52 6.66
C GLY A 88 -0.91 1.07 5.55
N PHE A 89 -1.91 1.89 5.22
CA PHE A 89 -2.75 1.68 4.06
C PHE A 89 -2.98 3.01 3.33
N VAL A 90 -2.44 3.09 2.11
CA VAL A 90 -2.60 4.24 1.22
C VAL A 90 -3.71 3.91 0.23
N HIS A 91 -4.80 4.65 0.33
CA HIS A 91 -5.96 4.50 -0.54
C HIS A 91 -5.75 5.21 -1.88
N GLN A 92 -6.41 4.72 -2.90
CA GLN A 92 -6.49 5.37 -4.20
C GLN A 92 -7.10 6.78 -4.09
N ARG A 93 -8.17 6.92 -3.30
CA ARG A 93 -8.77 8.20 -2.96
C ARG A 93 -8.29 8.66 -1.59
N PRO A 94 -7.51 9.74 -1.51
CA PRO A 94 -6.97 10.20 -0.22
C PRO A 94 -8.04 10.48 0.83
N GLU A 95 -9.25 10.88 0.41
CA GLU A 95 -10.38 11.19 1.28
C GLU A 95 -10.84 9.97 2.11
N GLU A 96 -10.62 8.76 1.61
CA GLU A 96 -10.93 7.53 2.35
C GLU A 96 -9.95 7.24 3.49
N GLY A 97 -8.74 7.79 3.40
CA GLY A 97 -7.66 7.63 4.38
C GLY A 97 -7.46 8.83 5.30
N LEU A 98 -8.09 9.97 5.01
CA LEU A 98 -7.95 11.22 5.75
C LEU A 98 -9.24 11.63 6.44
N ARG A 99 -9.10 12.34 7.54
CA ARG A 99 -10.23 13.07 8.15
C ARG A 99 -10.24 14.48 7.57
N MET A 100 -11.16 14.72 6.65
CA MET A 100 -11.19 15.96 5.87
C MET A 100 -11.47 17.19 6.72
N GLU A 101 -12.22 17.04 7.82
CA GLU A 101 -12.66 18.11 8.70
C GLU A 101 -11.62 18.56 9.75
N VAL A 102 -10.52 17.81 9.91
CA VAL A 102 -9.48 18.13 10.89
C VAL A 102 -8.18 18.55 10.20
N SER A 103 -7.34 19.31 10.90
CA SER A 103 -6.09 19.82 10.33
C SER A 103 -5.13 18.72 9.85
N ALA A 104 -4.19 19.08 8.97
CA ALA A 104 -3.12 18.19 8.51
C ALA A 104 -2.33 17.62 9.69
N GLY A 105 -1.94 18.47 10.64
CA GLY A 105 -1.24 18.06 11.84
C GLY A 105 -2.03 17.08 12.71
N ALA A 106 -3.36 17.27 12.82
CA ALA A 106 -4.22 16.34 13.55
C ALA A 106 -4.38 15.00 12.83
N ASN A 107 -4.42 14.99 11.49
CA ASN A 107 -4.42 13.76 10.70
C ASN A 107 -3.19 12.90 10.96
N VAL A 108 -1.99 13.49 10.99
CA VAL A 108 -0.74 12.79 11.29
C VAL A 108 -0.66 12.44 12.77
N GLY A 109 -0.97 13.40 13.65
CA GLY A 109 -0.86 13.26 15.11
C GLY A 109 -1.78 12.20 15.72
N GLU A 110 -2.95 11.95 15.12
CA GLU A 110 -3.87 10.89 15.57
C GLU A 110 -3.21 9.52 15.61
N ARG A 111 -2.33 9.23 14.67
CA ARG A 111 -1.59 7.96 14.62
C ARG A 111 -0.57 7.85 15.75
N LEU A 112 0.09 8.95 16.11
CA LEU A 112 1.01 9.01 17.24
C LEU A 112 0.27 8.83 18.58
N MET A 113 -0.91 9.44 18.70
CA MET A 113 -1.76 9.24 19.88
C MET A 113 -2.21 7.79 20.04
N ALA A 114 -2.42 7.06 18.93
CA ALA A 114 -2.74 5.65 18.97
C ALA A 114 -1.58 4.78 19.50
N LEU A 115 -0.32 5.26 19.38
CA LEU A 115 0.88 4.66 19.97
C LEU A 115 1.10 5.05 21.44
N GLY A 116 0.24 5.87 22.01
CA GLY A 116 0.34 6.30 23.42
C GLY A 116 1.01 7.65 23.63
N GLU A 117 1.48 8.35 22.58
CA GLU A 117 2.01 9.71 22.75
C GLU A 117 0.88 10.66 23.18
N ARG A 118 1.15 11.49 24.19
CA ARG A 118 0.17 12.42 24.76
C ARG A 118 0.68 13.86 24.83
N HIS A 119 1.96 14.07 24.60
CA HIS A 119 2.55 15.40 24.69
C HIS A 119 2.29 16.18 23.40
N TYR A 120 1.43 17.20 23.45
CA TYR A 120 1.01 17.99 22.29
C TYR A 120 2.18 18.52 21.47
N GLY A 121 3.20 19.13 22.12
CA GLY A 121 4.36 19.70 21.42
C GLY A 121 5.15 18.66 20.63
N ARG A 122 5.32 17.43 21.17
CA ARG A 122 5.97 16.32 20.47
C ARG A 122 5.15 15.86 19.29
N ILE A 123 3.85 15.66 19.48
CA ILE A 123 2.93 15.27 18.39
C ILE A 123 2.98 16.28 17.26
N ARG A 124 2.87 17.59 17.59
CA ARG A 124 2.89 18.67 16.58
C ARG A 124 4.24 18.76 15.88
N GLY A 125 5.36 18.68 16.62
CA GLY A 125 6.71 18.68 16.04
C GLY A 125 6.91 17.54 15.08
N THR A 126 6.61 16.31 15.50
CA THR A 126 6.71 15.12 14.63
C THR A 126 5.78 15.23 13.41
N ALA A 127 4.58 15.79 13.56
CA ALA A 127 3.70 16.01 12.42
C ALA A 127 4.27 17.02 11.43
N ALA A 128 4.87 18.14 11.91
CA ALA A 128 5.53 19.13 11.06
C ALA A 128 6.72 18.52 10.29
N ASP A 129 7.55 17.73 10.97
CA ASP A 129 8.68 17.02 10.36
C ASP A 129 8.20 16.08 9.24
N TRP A 130 7.11 15.34 9.47
CA TRP A 130 6.55 14.46 8.45
C TRP A 130 5.91 15.20 7.28
N LEU A 131 5.28 16.36 7.50
CA LEU A 131 4.83 17.22 6.39
C LEU A 131 6.02 17.64 5.51
N THR A 132 7.12 18.06 6.12
CA THR A 132 8.35 18.40 5.39
C THR A 132 8.91 17.21 4.62
N ARG A 133 8.96 16.01 5.23
CA ARG A 133 9.45 14.78 4.60
C ARG A 133 8.63 14.38 3.37
N VAL A 134 7.32 14.65 3.38
CA VAL A 134 6.47 14.42 2.21
C VAL A 134 6.40 15.63 1.28
N GLU A 135 7.35 16.56 1.38
CA GLU A 135 7.47 17.77 0.56
C GLU A 135 6.22 18.65 0.61
N MET A 136 5.64 18.79 1.78
CA MET A 136 4.58 19.75 2.09
C MET A 136 5.12 20.87 2.99
N ASP A 137 4.59 22.08 2.81
CA ASP A 137 4.91 23.20 3.70
C ASP A 137 4.37 22.93 5.12
N ALA A 138 5.28 22.80 6.10
CA ALA A 138 4.94 22.62 7.50
C ALA A 138 4.13 23.79 8.08
N GLY A 139 4.22 24.99 7.48
CA GLY A 139 3.38 26.14 7.86
C GLY A 139 1.89 25.89 7.67
N ARG A 140 1.52 24.95 6.83
CA ARG A 140 0.13 24.55 6.55
C ARG A 140 -0.42 23.47 7.48
N ILE A 141 0.27 23.17 8.57
CA ILE A 141 -0.07 22.10 9.54
C ILE A 141 -1.48 22.27 10.15
N ASP A 142 -1.96 23.50 10.25
CA ASP A 142 -3.27 23.82 10.85
C ASP A 142 -4.42 23.87 9.81
N GLU A 143 -4.08 23.78 8.51
CA GLU A 143 -5.09 23.74 7.47
C GLU A 143 -5.75 22.36 7.36
N SER A 144 -7.03 22.34 6.95
CA SER A 144 -7.73 21.07 6.67
C SER A 144 -7.36 20.54 5.28
N PRO A 145 -7.42 19.21 5.06
CA PRO A 145 -7.19 18.62 3.75
C PRO A 145 -8.14 19.12 2.65
N GLU A 146 -9.27 19.72 3.01
CA GLU A 146 -10.20 20.32 2.04
C GLU A 146 -9.53 21.43 1.21
N ALA A 147 -8.60 22.17 1.82
CA ALA A 147 -7.85 23.24 1.17
C ALA A 147 -6.70 22.73 0.29
N PHE A 148 -6.45 21.40 0.24
CA PHE A 148 -5.29 20.82 -0.44
C PHE A 148 -5.68 20.28 -1.83
N SER A 149 -4.73 20.35 -2.77
CA SER A 149 -4.84 19.64 -4.04
C SER A 149 -4.85 18.11 -3.86
N GLY A 150 -5.27 17.36 -4.87
CA GLY A 150 -5.26 15.89 -4.84
C GLY A 150 -3.88 15.32 -4.48
N GLY A 151 -2.81 15.83 -5.12
CA GLY A 151 -1.43 15.41 -4.81
C GLY A 151 -1.00 15.76 -3.38
N MET A 152 -1.42 16.90 -2.84
CA MET A 152 -1.14 17.24 -1.43
C MET A 152 -1.91 16.35 -0.46
N ARG A 153 -3.16 16.01 -0.75
CA ARG A 153 -3.92 15.04 0.05
C ARG A 153 -3.26 13.67 0.04
N GLN A 154 -2.75 13.24 -1.11
CA GLN A 154 -2.04 11.97 -1.22
C GLN A 154 -0.74 11.98 -0.40
N ARG A 155 0.06 13.06 -0.44
CA ARG A 155 1.25 13.26 0.39
C ARG A 155 0.92 13.24 1.88
N LEU A 156 -0.14 13.92 2.28
CA LEU A 156 -0.62 13.91 3.67
C LEU A 156 -1.05 12.51 4.11
N GLN A 157 -1.75 11.76 3.26
CA GLN A 157 -2.12 10.37 3.54
C GLN A 157 -0.88 9.49 3.74
N ILE A 158 0.17 9.68 2.94
CA ILE A 158 1.45 8.98 3.11
C ILE A 158 2.09 9.33 4.45
N ALA A 159 2.22 10.63 4.77
CA ALA A 159 2.75 11.09 6.07
C ALA A 159 2.01 10.47 7.25
N ARG A 160 0.65 10.52 7.22
CA ARG A 160 -0.21 9.89 8.21
C ARG A 160 0.07 8.40 8.39
N ASN A 161 0.30 7.67 7.31
CA ASN A 161 0.54 6.24 7.39
C ASN A 161 1.96 5.89 7.84
N LEU A 162 2.96 6.69 7.46
CA LEU A 162 4.37 6.39 7.73
C LEU A 162 4.87 6.92 9.08
N VAL A 163 4.19 7.87 9.71
CA VAL A 163 4.60 8.50 10.98
C VAL A 163 4.78 7.50 12.13
N THR A 164 4.10 6.37 12.09
CA THR A 164 4.20 5.31 13.11
C THR A 164 5.38 4.37 12.90
N GLY A 165 6.15 4.52 11.80
CA GLY A 165 7.19 3.58 11.41
C GLY A 165 6.64 2.17 11.13
N PRO A 166 5.63 2.03 10.23
CA PRO A 166 5.06 0.73 9.94
C PRO A 166 6.10 -0.20 9.32
N ARG A 167 5.91 -1.50 9.47
CA ARG A 167 6.78 -2.52 8.84
C ARG A 167 6.27 -2.96 7.47
N LEU A 168 4.96 -2.77 7.23
CA LEU A 168 4.29 -3.15 5.97
C LEU A 168 3.32 -2.06 5.55
N VAL A 169 3.38 -1.67 4.28
CA VAL A 169 2.46 -0.70 3.70
C VAL A 169 1.74 -1.31 2.51
N PHE A 170 0.42 -1.22 2.53
CA PHE A 170 -0.44 -1.57 1.41
C PHE A 170 -0.79 -0.29 0.65
N MET A 171 -0.65 -0.30 -0.67
CA MET A 171 -0.93 0.87 -1.52
C MET A 171 -1.88 0.46 -2.65
N ASP A 172 -3.02 1.11 -2.70
CA ASP A 172 -4.02 0.92 -3.74
C ASP A 172 -3.93 2.09 -4.72
N GLU A 173 -3.37 1.83 -5.89
CA GLU A 173 -3.19 2.81 -6.97
C GLU A 173 -2.72 4.21 -6.48
N PRO A 174 -1.57 4.31 -5.80
CA PRO A 174 -1.20 5.50 -5.02
C PRO A 174 -1.01 6.77 -5.86
N THR A 175 -0.91 6.67 -7.17
CA THR A 175 -0.70 7.80 -8.10
C THR A 175 -1.87 8.05 -9.05
N SER A 176 -2.93 7.24 -8.94
CA SER A 176 -4.09 7.35 -9.83
C SER A 176 -4.79 8.71 -9.70
N GLY A 177 -5.22 9.26 -10.83
CA GLY A 177 -5.93 10.55 -10.87
C GLY A 177 -5.07 11.80 -10.63
N LEU A 178 -3.75 11.65 -10.61
CA LEU A 178 -2.81 12.76 -10.51
C LEU A 178 -2.26 13.13 -11.90
N ASP A 179 -1.97 14.41 -12.10
CA ASP A 179 -1.26 14.88 -13.28
C ASP A 179 0.13 14.24 -13.39
N VAL A 180 0.62 14.01 -14.61
CA VAL A 180 1.89 13.30 -14.88
C VAL A 180 3.07 13.86 -14.09
N SER A 181 3.18 15.21 -13.99
CA SER A 181 4.26 15.86 -13.24
C SER A 181 4.16 15.65 -11.73
N VAL A 182 2.94 15.61 -11.19
CA VAL A 182 2.67 15.35 -9.76
C VAL A 182 2.89 13.87 -9.46
N GLN A 183 2.48 12.98 -10.36
CA GLN A 183 2.72 11.55 -10.28
C GLN A 183 4.22 11.23 -10.20
N ALA A 184 5.03 11.77 -11.11
CA ALA A 184 6.48 11.54 -11.13
C ALA A 184 7.14 11.93 -9.79
N ARG A 185 6.83 13.13 -9.27
CA ARG A 185 7.35 13.58 -7.97
C ARG A 185 6.90 12.70 -6.80
N LEU A 186 5.64 12.23 -6.84
CA LEU A 186 5.13 11.35 -5.80
C LEU A 186 5.81 9.99 -5.83
N LEU A 187 6.11 9.45 -7.01
CA LEU A 187 6.84 8.19 -7.18
C LEU A 187 8.27 8.30 -6.67
N ASP A 188 8.99 9.41 -6.99
CA ASP A 188 10.32 9.65 -6.45
C ASP A 188 10.31 9.74 -4.92
N LEU A 189 9.33 10.42 -4.35
CA LEU A 189 9.12 10.49 -2.90
C LEU A 189 8.88 9.09 -2.30
N LEU A 190 7.97 8.30 -2.86
CA LEU A 190 7.68 6.93 -2.40
C LEU A 190 8.92 6.05 -2.47
N ARG A 191 9.68 6.13 -3.57
CA ARG A 191 10.93 5.39 -3.76
C ARG A 191 11.97 5.77 -2.70
N SER A 192 12.12 7.05 -2.41
CA SER A 192 13.03 7.53 -1.36
C SER A 192 12.61 7.02 0.02
N LEU A 193 11.33 7.22 0.38
CA LEU A 193 10.82 6.83 1.69
C LEU A 193 10.84 5.32 1.92
N THR A 194 10.51 4.49 0.92
CA THR A 194 10.56 3.03 1.04
C THR A 194 11.99 2.54 1.28
N ARG A 195 12.98 3.12 0.59
CA ARG A 195 14.40 2.78 0.78
C ARG A 195 14.93 3.25 2.14
N GLU A 196 14.69 4.52 2.49
CA GLU A 196 15.18 5.12 3.73
C GLU A 196 14.65 4.39 4.97
N LEU A 197 13.38 4.02 4.94
CA LEU A 197 12.70 3.38 6.07
C LEU A 197 12.79 1.85 6.05
N GLY A 198 13.34 1.25 5.00
CA GLY A 198 13.39 -0.19 4.85
C GLY A 198 12.00 -0.85 4.85
N LEU A 199 11.00 -0.18 4.26
CA LEU A 199 9.60 -0.61 4.28
C LEU A 199 9.39 -1.83 3.38
N ALA A 200 8.66 -2.82 3.88
CA ALA A 200 8.00 -3.76 2.99
C ALA A 200 6.69 -3.13 2.45
N ALA A 201 6.40 -3.33 1.17
CA ALA A 201 5.17 -2.80 0.59
C ALA A 201 4.54 -3.74 -0.43
N VAL A 202 3.20 -3.74 -0.48
CA VAL A 202 2.42 -4.31 -1.59
C VAL A 202 1.72 -3.17 -2.30
N ILE A 203 2.01 -3.00 -3.59
CA ILE A 203 1.44 -1.94 -4.43
C ILE A 203 0.53 -2.58 -5.48
N VAL A 204 -0.74 -2.24 -5.45
CA VAL A 204 -1.66 -2.55 -6.54
C VAL A 204 -1.64 -1.41 -7.54
N THR A 205 -1.41 -1.71 -8.80
CA THR A 205 -1.43 -0.71 -9.88
C THR A 205 -1.76 -1.36 -11.23
N HIS A 206 -2.32 -0.59 -12.15
CA HIS A 206 -2.44 -0.95 -13.56
C HIS A 206 -1.34 -0.30 -14.41
N ASP A 207 -0.54 0.60 -13.82
CA ASP A 207 0.56 1.30 -14.47
C ASP A 207 1.88 0.52 -14.28
N LEU A 208 2.40 -0.05 -15.37
CA LEU A 208 3.65 -0.81 -15.36
C LEU A 208 4.88 0.08 -15.10
N ALA A 209 4.81 1.37 -15.42
CA ALA A 209 5.90 2.31 -15.11
C ALA A 209 6.02 2.53 -13.60
N VAL A 210 4.89 2.59 -12.87
CA VAL A 210 4.87 2.63 -11.40
C VAL A 210 5.51 1.38 -10.82
N ALA A 211 5.12 0.21 -11.33
CA ALA A 211 5.69 -1.07 -10.88
C ALA A 211 7.20 -1.12 -11.16
N ARG A 212 7.66 -0.74 -12.36
CA ARG A 212 9.09 -0.72 -12.73
C ARG A 212 9.91 0.20 -11.82
N LEU A 213 9.36 1.35 -11.44
CA LEU A 213 10.08 2.33 -10.63
C LEU A 213 10.21 1.93 -9.16
N LEU A 214 9.18 1.28 -8.61
CA LEU A 214 9.07 1.05 -7.16
C LEU A 214 9.31 -0.40 -6.75
N ALA A 215 8.91 -1.39 -7.57
CA ALA A 215 8.83 -2.78 -7.13
C ALA A 215 10.09 -3.59 -7.46
N HIS A 216 10.45 -4.47 -6.53
CA HIS A 216 11.51 -5.48 -6.72
C HIS A 216 10.98 -6.71 -7.47
N ARG A 217 9.77 -7.14 -7.12
CA ARG A 217 9.06 -8.26 -7.74
C ARG A 217 7.65 -7.85 -8.14
N MET A 218 7.10 -8.62 -9.08
CA MET A 218 5.79 -8.37 -9.64
C MET A 218 4.97 -9.65 -9.72
N LEU A 219 3.69 -9.53 -9.38
CA LEU A 219 2.65 -10.54 -9.66
C LEU A 219 1.74 -10.00 -10.75
N VAL A 220 1.60 -10.72 -11.84
CA VAL A 220 0.65 -10.40 -12.91
C VAL A 220 -0.63 -11.17 -12.69
N MET A 221 -1.74 -10.47 -12.50
CA MET A 221 -3.05 -11.06 -12.25
C MET A 221 -3.96 -10.98 -13.47
N LYS A 222 -4.62 -12.11 -13.77
CA LYS A 222 -5.68 -12.20 -14.78
C LYS A 222 -6.82 -13.05 -14.23
N SER A 223 -8.06 -12.56 -14.30
CA SER A 223 -9.28 -13.32 -13.96
C SER A 223 -9.20 -14.00 -12.59
N GLY A 224 -8.64 -13.34 -11.58
CA GLY A 224 -8.54 -13.84 -10.21
C GLY A 224 -7.36 -14.75 -9.93
N GLN A 225 -6.48 -14.99 -10.87
CA GLN A 225 -5.29 -15.85 -10.72
C GLN A 225 -4.00 -15.08 -10.98
N VAL A 226 -2.90 -15.51 -10.36
CA VAL A 226 -1.56 -15.08 -10.73
C VAL A 226 -1.12 -15.91 -11.93
N VAL A 227 -0.86 -15.24 -13.05
CA VAL A 227 -0.46 -15.89 -14.31
C VAL A 227 1.04 -15.84 -14.54
N GLU A 228 1.72 -14.87 -13.93
CA GLU A 228 3.18 -14.74 -13.97
C GLU A 228 3.69 -14.05 -12.72
N GLU A 229 4.86 -14.47 -12.22
CA GLU A 229 5.57 -13.90 -11.09
C GLU A 229 7.07 -13.89 -11.35
N GLY A 230 7.74 -12.82 -10.97
CA GLY A 230 9.20 -12.73 -11.12
C GLY A 230 9.77 -11.39 -10.65
N LEU A 231 11.07 -11.20 -10.87
CA LEU A 231 11.68 -9.88 -10.71
C LEU A 231 11.03 -8.90 -11.69
N THR A 232 10.80 -7.67 -11.24
CA THR A 232 10.05 -6.68 -12.04
C THR A 232 10.67 -6.46 -13.42
N ASP A 233 11.99 -6.27 -13.50
CA ASP A 233 12.67 -6.07 -14.79
C ASP A 233 12.57 -7.32 -15.67
N GLN A 234 12.68 -8.52 -15.10
CA GLN A 234 12.54 -9.76 -15.86
C GLN A 234 11.14 -9.91 -16.45
N VAL A 235 10.09 -9.70 -15.65
CA VAL A 235 8.70 -9.82 -16.13
C VAL A 235 8.36 -8.76 -17.18
N LEU A 236 8.97 -7.57 -17.10
CA LEU A 236 8.72 -6.48 -18.03
C LEU A 236 9.55 -6.58 -19.33
N ASP A 237 10.79 -7.09 -19.24
CA ASP A 237 11.70 -7.13 -20.39
C ASP A 237 11.63 -8.46 -21.16
N ASP A 238 11.29 -9.57 -20.47
CA ASP A 238 11.16 -10.92 -21.05
C ASP A 238 9.92 -11.66 -20.49
N PRO A 239 8.69 -11.15 -20.72
CA PRO A 239 7.46 -11.76 -20.25
C PRO A 239 7.22 -13.14 -20.87
N GLN A 240 6.97 -14.16 -20.05
CA GLN A 240 6.81 -15.55 -20.49
C GLN A 240 5.34 -15.87 -20.79
N HIS A 241 4.39 -15.33 -20.00
CA HIS A 241 2.98 -15.62 -20.20
C HIS A 241 2.38 -14.75 -21.33
N PRO A 242 1.57 -15.31 -22.25
CA PRO A 242 1.01 -14.56 -23.38
C PRO A 242 0.21 -13.31 -22.97
N TYR A 243 -0.48 -13.35 -21.85
CA TYR A 243 -1.19 -12.19 -21.31
C TYR A 243 -0.23 -11.09 -20.85
N THR A 244 0.89 -11.45 -20.20
CA THR A 244 1.90 -10.47 -19.79
C THR A 244 2.56 -9.82 -21.00
N GLN A 245 2.86 -10.60 -22.04
CA GLN A 245 3.36 -10.08 -23.31
C GLN A 245 2.41 -9.04 -23.92
N LEU A 246 1.11 -9.33 -23.91
CA LEU A 246 0.09 -8.39 -24.38
C LEU A 246 0.04 -7.14 -23.51
N LEU A 247 0.07 -7.31 -22.18
CA LEU A 247 0.02 -6.20 -21.22
C LEU A 247 1.21 -5.26 -21.39
N VAL A 248 2.43 -5.81 -21.49
CA VAL A 248 3.67 -5.05 -21.68
C VAL A 248 3.67 -4.35 -23.03
N SER A 249 3.30 -5.05 -24.12
CA SER A 249 3.27 -4.47 -25.46
C SER A 249 2.27 -3.33 -25.60
N SER A 250 1.16 -3.35 -24.85
CA SER A 250 0.15 -2.29 -24.88
C SER A 250 0.61 -0.97 -24.26
N VAL A 251 1.63 -1.01 -23.39
CA VAL A 251 2.20 0.17 -22.72
C VAL A 251 3.41 0.74 -23.46
N LEU A 252 4.11 -0.10 -24.22
CA LEU A 252 5.32 0.29 -24.96
C LEU A 252 5.04 0.84 -26.36
N GLN A 253 3.77 0.94 -26.80
CA GLN A 253 3.44 1.63 -28.05
C GLN A 253 3.35 3.14 -27.74
N PRO A 254 4.18 3.96 -28.41
CA PRO A 254 4.21 5.41 -28.24
C PRO A 254 2.93 6.09 -28.75
#